data_fef6bd560005c501b4b76025f77bd2a6
#
_entry.id   fef6bd560005c501b4b76025f77bd2a6
#
_cell.length_a   1.000
_cell.length_b   1.000
_cell.length_c   1.000
_cell.angle_alpha   90.00
_cell.angle_beta   90.00
_cell.angle_gamma   90.00
#
_symmetry.space_group_name_H-M   'P 1'
#
loop_
_entity.id
_entity.type
_entity.pdbx_description
1 polymer ?
#
loop_
_entity_poly.entity_id
_entity_poly.type
_entity_poly.pdbx_seq_one_letter_code
_entity_poly.pdbx_strand_id
1 'polypeptide(L)'
;MIRTLGLVILSLALSSCASSVTVEKFEADYEKQKSIYDVEYNTGERTPIQLANLSVTKEILDTYPGLADKRVGLGLTNRILENFEETGFFRYTEEKEEILEKMLNNWELSDAGLAVGGTELSTGGLVLPKYFVYAELYEFSTSKEELVNKANVELTNTTIVGFQIRLVSVETGEFIIASGLGKTSQKGLGFFDVPDMEFDESTVGMSTQKALETATVNLIQRAQRRGWL
;
A
#
# COMPACT_ATOMS: atom_id res chain seq x y z
N MET A 1 -44.02 -41.97 53.39
CA MET A 1 -44.26 -41.93 51.96
C MET A 1 -44.00 -40.54 51.43
N ILE A 2 -42.78 -40.26 51.01
CA ILE A 2 -42.40 -38.96 50.46
C ILE A 2 -41.78 -39.23 49.10
N ARG A 3 -42.49 -38.77 48.04
CA ARG A 3 -42.03 -38.84 46.63
C ARG A 3 -41.08 -37.66 46.37
N THR A 4 -39.83 -37.94 46.16
CA THR A 4 -38.85 -37.00 45.69
C THR A 4 -38.98 -36.85 44.18
N LEU A 5 -39.34 -35.64 43.74
CA LEU A 5 -39.42 -35.21 42.35
C LEU A 5 -38.02 -34.79 41.90
N GLY A 6 -37.41 -35.60 41.02
CA GLY A 6 -36.09 -35.26 40.45
C GLY A 6 -36.26 -34.24 39.34
N LEU A 7 -35.69 -33.05 39.54
CA LEU A 7 -35.59 -31.97 38.54
C LEU A 7 -34.38 -32.25 37.64
N VAL A 8 -34.64 -32.70 36.41
CA VAL A 8 -33.59 -32.83 35.39
C VAL A 8 -33.38 -31.46 34.75
N ILE A 9 -32.30 -30.80 35.12
CA ILE A 9 -31.85 -29.56 34.44
C ILE A 9 -31.10 -29.97 33.19
N LEU A 10 -31.75 -29.82 32.06
CA LEU A 10 -31.17 -29.99 30.73
C LEU A 10 -30.37 -28.73 30.42
N SER A 11 -29.06 -28.72 30.68
CA SER A 11 -28.15 -27.65 30.27
C SER A 11 -27.85 -27.76 28.80
N LEU A 12 -28.51 -26.93 27.98
CA LEU A 12 -28.12 -26.68 26.58
C LEU A 12 -26.78 -25.93 26.58
N ALA A 13 -25.70 -26.67 26.34
CA ALA A 13 -24.43 -26.09 26.01
C ALA A 13 -24.52 -25.53 24.56
N LEU A 14 -24.75 -24.24 24.42
CA LEU A 14 -24.53 -23.50 23.20
C LEU A 14 -23.03 -23.48 22.94
N SER A 15 -22.52 -24.48 22.22
CA SER A 15 -21.19 -24.42 21.63
C SER A 15 -21.21 -23.38 20.52
N SER A 16 -20.82 -22.16 20.88
CA SER A 16 -20.44 -21.13 19.93
C SER A 16 -19.25 -21.64 19.12
N CYS A 17 -19.49 -22.10 17.89
CA CYS A 17 -18.41 -22.32 16.93
C CYS A 17 -17.84 -20.95 16.54
N ALA A 18 -16.90 -20.45 17.32
CA ALA A 18 -16.04 -19.37 16.89
C ALA A 18 -15.11 -19.97 15.83
N SER A 19 -15.38 -19.71 14.55
CA SER A 19 -14.46 -20.00 13.46
C SER A 19 -13.25 -19.09 13.62
N SER A 20 -12.15 -19.63 14.15
CA SER A 20 -10.87 -18.92 14.18
C SER A 20 -10.29 -18.89 12.77
N VAL A 21 -10.29 -17.72 12.16
CA VAL A 21 -9.54 -17.48 10.92
C VAL A 21 -8.07 -17.34 11.29
N THR A 22 -7.24 -18.29 10.90
CA THR A 22 -5.79 -18.22 11.10
C THR A 22 -5.16 -17.70 9.81
N VAL A 23 -4.58 -16.51 9.87
CA VAL A 23 -3.78 -15.96 8.76
C VAL A 23 -2.38 -16.58 8.87
N GLU A 24 -2.09 -17.56 8.03
CA GLU A 24 -0.75 -18.11 7.90
C GLU A 24 0.05 -17.27 6.90
N LYS A 25 1.23 -16.79 7.34
CA LYS A 25 2.21 -16.19 6.44
C LYS A 25 2.90 -17.32 5.67
N PHE A 26 2.58 -17.47 4.40
CA PHE A 26 3.36 -18.33 3.53
C PHE A 26 4.63 -17.59 3.10
N GLU A 27 5.78 -18.03 3.56
CA GLU A 27 7.07 -17.71 2.94
C GLU A 27 7.21 -18.60 1.70
N ALA A 28 6.79 -18.12 0.54
CA ALA A 28 7.19 -18.75 -0.71
C ALA A 28 8.63 -18.33 -1.03
N ASP A 29 9.37 -19.16 -1.77
CA ASP A 29 10.74 -18.92 -2.28
C ASP A 29 10.87 -17.74 -3.28
N TYR A 30 9.92 -16.83 -3.27
CA TYR A 30 10.03 -15.53 -3.92
C TYR A 30 10.90 -14.63 -3.04
N GLU A 31 11.68 -13.77 -3.66
CA GLU A 31 12.56 -12.79 -3.03
C GLU A 31 12.02 -12.36 -1.66
N LYS A 32 12.83 -12.59 -0.62
CA LYS A 32 12.48 -12.32 0.78
C LYS A 32 11.71 -10.99 0.86
N GLN A 33 10.44 -11.05 1.24
CA GLN A 33 9.62 -9.86 1.42
C GLN A 33 10.34 -8.94 2.40
N LYS A 34 10.56 -7.70 1.98
CA LYS A 34 11.24 -6.70 2.78
C LYS A 34 10.21 -5.84 3.48
N SER A 35 10.50 -5.48 4.72
CA SER A 35 9.75 -4.47 5.45
C SER A 35 10.44 -3.12 5.31
N ILE A 36 9.66 -2.05 5.43
CA ILE A 36 10.19 -0.67 5.45
C ILE A 36 11.25 -0.50 6.55
N TYR A 37 11.14 -1.26 7.64
CA TYR A 37 12.09 -1.28 8.75
C TYR A 37 13.43 -1.98 8.45
N ASP A 38 13.56 -2.60 7.26
CA ASP A 38 14.84 -3.15 6.78
C ASP A 38 15.77 -2.04 6.22
N VAL A 39 15.27 -0.79 6.17
CA VAL A 39 16.03 0.41 5.79
C VAL A 39 16.24 1.26 7.03
N GLU A 40 17.49 1.69 7.25
CA GLU A 40 17.78 2.65 8.31
C GLU A 40 17.12 3.99 7.98
N TYR A 41 16.41 4.57 8.95
CA TYR A 41 15.74 5.85 8.77
C TYR A 41 16.76 6.96 8.49
N ASN A 42 16.58 7.68 7.40
CA ASN A 42 17.44 8.79 7.04
C ASN A 42 17.12 10.04 7.88
N THR A 43 18.09 10.45 8.69
CA THR A 43 18.04 11.71 9.48
C THR A 43 18.71 12.89 8.79
N GLY A 44 19.29 12.67 7.61
CA GLY A 44 19.96 13.67 6.81
C GLY A 44 19.02 14.51 5.94
N GLU A 45 19.59 15.11 4.91
CA GLU A 45 18.81 15.88 3.94
C GLU A 45 17.85 14.97 3.16
N ARG A 46 16.59 15.40 3.07
CA ARG A 46 15.54 14.68 2.33
C ARG A 46 15.50 15.14 0.88
N THR A 47 15.46 14.19 -0.03
CA THR A 47 15.38 14.45 -1.48
C THR A 47 13.97 14.85 -1.89
N PRO A 48 13.77 15.97 -2.60
CA PRO A 48 12.45 16.40 -3.06
C PRO A 48 11.99 15.53 -4.23
N ILE A 49 10.79 14.95 -4.08
CA ILE A 49 10.14 14.11 -5.10
C ILE A 49 8.71 14.57 -5.34
N GLN A 50 8.18 14.21 -6.49
CA GLN A 50 6.77 14.38 -6.86
C GLN A 50 6.23 13.06 -7.37
N LEU A 51 5.09 12.62 -6.84
CA LEU A 51 4.39 11.45 -7.36
C LEU A 51 3.65 11.86 -8.64
N ALA A 52 4.14 11.41 -9.79
CA ALA A 52 3.63 11.84 -11.09
C ALA A 52 2.45 11.01 -11.57
N ASN A 53 2.47 9.70 -11.32
CA ASN A 53 1.38 8.81 -11.74
C ASN A 53 1.39 7.48 -10.99
N LEU A 54 0.18 6.96 -10.77
CA LEU A 54 -0.07 5.57 -10.39
C LEU A 54 -0.92 4.93 -11.48
N SER A 55 -0.45 3.85 -12.08
CA SER A 55 -1.15 3.12 -13.12
C SER A 55 -1.42 1.66 -12.72
N VAL A 56 -2.38 1.05 -13.38
CA VAL A 56 -2.67 -0.38 -13.33
C VAL A 56 -2.55 -0.92 -14.75
N THR A 57 -1.88 -2.04 -14.95
CA THR A 57 -1.76 -2.62 -16.29
C THR A 57 -3.13 -2.97 -16.87
N LYS A 58 -3.25 -2.84 -18.19
CA LYS A 58 -4.53 -3.06 -18.88
C LYS A 58 -5.05 -4.49 -18.67
N GLU A 59 -4.17 -5.47 -18.70
CA GLU A 59 -4.51 -6.89 -18.51
C GLU A 59 -5.17 -7.15 -17.15
N ILE A 60 -4.71 -6.44 -16.11
CA ILE A 60 -5.30 -6.52 -14.78
C ILE A 60 -6.69 -5.87 -14.77
N LEU A 61 -6.83 -4.70 -15.39
CA LEU A 61 -8.12 -3.99 -15.46
C LEU A 61 -9.16 -4.77 -16.26
N ASP A 62 -8.75 -5.47 -17.33
CA ASP A 62 -9.63 -6.30 -18.14
C ASP A 62 -10.14 -7.54 -17.33
N THR A 63 -9.27 -8.07 -16.46
CA THR A 63 -9.61 -9.22 -15.61
C THR A 63 -10.36 -8.83 -14.34
N TYR A 64 -10.00 -7.68 -13.75
CA TYR A 64 -10.53 -7.16 -12.49
C TYR A 64 -11.01 -5.71 -12.65
N PRO A 65 -12.14 -5.48 -13.35
CA PRO A 65 -12.59 -4.11 -13.66
C PRO A 65 -12.88 -3.24 -12.43
N GLY A 66 -13.17 -3.85 -11.27
CA GLY A 66 -13.35 -3.14 -10.00
C GLY A 66 -12.09 -2.39 -9.52
N LEU A 67 -10.89 -2.77 -10.00
CA LEU A 67 -9.65 -2.06 -9.70
C LEU A 67 -9.53 -0.71 -10.45
N ALA A 68 -10.37 -0.47 -11.45
CA ALA A 68 -10.46 0.82 -12.14
C ALA A 68 -11.16 1.90 -11.29
N ASP A 69 -11.80 1.52 -10.19
CA ASP A 69 -12.46 2.49 -9.30
C ASP A 69 -11.42 3.46 -8.74
N LYS A 70 -11.72 4.76 -8.86
CA LYS A 70 -10.87 5.86 -8.39
C LYS A 70 -10.51 5.75 -6.90
N ARG A 71 -11.33 5.10 -6.09
CA ARG A 71 -11.06 4.88 -4.66
C ARG A 71 -9.85 4.00 -4.41
N VAL A 72 -9.69 2.96 -5.23
CA VAL A 72 -8.52 2.07 -5.16
C VAL A 72 -7.25 2.84 -5.47
N GLY A 73 -7.24 3.64 -6.55
CA GLY A 73 -6.10 4.47 -6.92
C GLY A 73 -5.69 5.46 -5.84
N LEU A 74 -6.64 6.15 -5.21
CA LEU A 74 -6.37 7.11 -4.13
C LEU A 74 -5.77 6.43 -2.89
N GLY A 75 -6.27 5.26 -2.50
CA GLY A 75 -5.73 4.51 -1.37
C GLY A 75 -4.29 4.04 -1.61
N LEU A 76 -3.99 3.58 -2.81
CA LEU A 76 -2.63 3.16 -3.21
C LEU A 76 -1.65 4.33 -3.24
N THR A 77 -2.07 5.49 -3.76
CA THR A 77 -1.26 6.72 -3.75
C THR A 77 -0.83 7.09 -2.33
N ASN A 78 -1.76 7.15 -1.40
CA ASN A 78 -1.47 7.48 -0.02
C ASN A 78 -0.50 6.48 0.63
N ARG A 79 -0.68 5.18 0.40
CA ARG A 79 0.21 4.13 0.93
C ARG A 79 1.64 4.24 0.37
N ILE A 80 1.80 4.61 -0.90
CA ILE A 80 3.13 4.85 -1.48
C ILE A 80 3.80 6.03 -0.79
N LEU A 81 3.06 7.13 -0.60
CA LEU A 81 3.58 8.32 0.08
C LEU A 81 3.95 8.01 1.54
N GLU A 82 3.08 7.30 2.27
CA GLU A 82 3.36 6.87 3.65
C GLU A 82 4.63 6.01 3.73
N ASN A 83 4.78 5.01 2.87
CA ASN A 83 5.97 4.17 2.85
C ASN A 83 7.25 4.97 2.58
N PHE A 84 7.21 5.96 1.69
CA PHE A 84 8.38 6.82 1.44
C PHE A 84 8.68 7.75 2.61
N GLU A 85 7.64 8.32 3.25
CA GLU A 85 7.81 9.18 4.43
C GLU A 85 8.46 8.43 5.60
N GLU A 86 8.05 7.18 5.83
CA GLU A 86 8.59 6.33 6.90
C GLU A 86 10.07 6.00 6.73
N THR A 87 10.64 6.17 5.54
CA THR A 87 12.08 5.96 5.31
C THR A 87 12.95 7.19 5.61
N GLY A 88 12.35 8.37 5.64
CA GLY A 88 13.06 9.64 5.86
C GLY A 88 13.92 10.11 4.68
N PHE A 89 14.01 9.40 3.56
CA PHE A 89 14.84 9.79 2.41
C PHE A 89 14.21 10.87 1.55
N PHE A 90 12.88 11.01 1.60
CA PHE A 90 12.14 11.84 0.67
C PHE A 90 11.34 12.94 1.37
N ARG A 91 11.13 14.02 0.65
CA ARG A 91 10.15 15.07 0.94
C ARG A 91 9.33 15.33 -0.32
N TYR A 92 8.07 15.67 -0.15
CA TYR A 92 7.15 15.84 -1.27
C TYR A 92 7.08 17.29 -1.71
N THR A 93 6.97 17.46 -3.04
CA THR A 93 6.58 18.73 -3.64
C THR A 93 5.13 18.64 -4.10
N GLU A 94 4.44 19.78 -4.10
CA GLU A 94 3.02 19.82 -4.51
C GLU A 94 2.87 19.47 -5.99
N GLU A 95 1.88 18.63 -6.31
CA GLU A 95 1.56 18.17 -7.66
C GLU A 95 0.23 18.75 -8.20
N LYS A 96 -0.63 19.24 -7.30
CA LYS A 96 -1.95 19.74 -7.67
C LYS A 96 -1.84 21.12 -8.27
N GLU A 97 -2.20 21.24 -9.56
CA GLU A 97 -2.17 22.49 -10.31
C GLU A 97 -2.91 23.63 -9.60
N GLU A 98 -4.09 23.35 -9.04
CA GLU A 98 -4.89 24.32 -8.28
C GLU A 98 -4.14 24.90 -7.07
N ILE A 99 -3.34 24.09 -6.37
CA ILE A 99 -2.54 24.57 -5.23
C ILE A 99 -1.35 25.37 -5.71
N LEU A 100 -0.68 24.90 -6.76
CA LEU A 100 0.45 25.61 -7.39
C LEU A 100 0.02 26.97 -7.91
N GLU A 101 -1.12 27.08 -8.58
CA GLU A 101 -1.68 28.37 -9.01
C GLU A 101 -1.93 29.32 -7.85
N LYS A 102 -2.52 28.83 -6.74
CA LYS A 102 -2.72 29.64 -5.54
C LYS A 102 -1.41 30.11 -4.92
N MET A 103 -0.38 29.27 -4.92
CA MET A 103 0.95 29.63 -4.45
C MET A 103 1.57 30.73 -5.33
N LEU A 104 1.49 30.58 -6.65
CA LEU A 104 2.00 31.59 -7.61
C LEU A 104 1.29 32.91 -7.43
N ASN A 105 -0.05 32.94 -7.34
CA ASN A 105 -0.82 34.13 -7.07
C ASN A 105 -0.43 34.83 -5.78
N ASN A 106 -0.17 34.07 -4.69
CA ASN A 106 0.29 34.65 -3.42
C ASN A 106 1.69 35.27 -3.55
N TRP A 107 2.57 34.67 -4.37
CA TRP A 107 3.89 35.25 -4.64
C TRP A 107 3.80 36.54 -5.45
N GLU A 108 2.94 36.59 -6.46
CA GLU A 108 2.70 37.80 -7.24
C GLU A 108 2.18 38.95 -6.35
N LEU A 109 1.25 38.64 -5.42
CA LEU A 109 0.76 39.61 -4.44
C LEU A 109 1.87 40.08 -3.48
N SER A 110 2.73 39.17 -3.04
CA SER A 110 3.86 39.53 -2.18
C SER A 110 4.89 40.40 -2.91
N ASP A 111 5.22 40.06 -4.15
CA ASP A 111 6.17 40.80 -5.01
C ASP A 111 5.63 42.18 -5.38
N ALA A 112 4.33 42.31 -5.54
CA ALA A 112 3.64 43.58 -5.74
C ALA A 112 3.57 44.46 -4.47
N GLY A 113 4.14 44.02 -3.35
CA GLY A 113 4.13 44.74 -2.10
C GLY A 113 2.77 44.81 -1.38
N LEU A 114 1.85 43.92 -1.73
CA LEU A 114 0.51 43.87 -1.15
C LEU A 114 0.46 42.98 0.10
N ALA A 115 1.56 42.29 0.45
CA ALA A 115 1.66 41.54 1.69
C ALA A 115 1.85 42.49 2.89
N VAL A 116 1.21 42.16 4.01
CA VAL A 116 1.39 42.89 5.27
C VAL A 116 2.78 42.55 5.84
N GLY A 117 3.48 43.54 6.39
CA GLY A 117 4.84 43.40 6.92
C GLY A 117 5.01 42.16 7.80
N GLY A 118 6.00 41.31 7.49
CA GLY A 118 6.27 40.04 8.14
C GLY A 118 5.55 38.83 7.51
N THR A 119 4.78 39.05 6.45
CA THR A 119 4.12 37.95 5.67
C THR A 119 4.60 37.91 4.23
N GLU A 120 5.66 38.69 3.90
CA GLU A 120 6.27 38.68 2.59
C GLU A 120 6.87 37.29 2.28
N LEU A 121 6.58 36.80 1.08
CA LEU A 121 7.16 35.56 0.59
C LEU A 121 8.51 35.85 -0.08
N SER A 122 9.54 35.12 0.29
CA SER A 122 10.83 35.23 -0.38
C SER A 122 10.77 34.68 -1.79
N THR A 123 11.20 35.45 -2.78
CA THR A 123 11.38 34.99 -4.17
C THR A 123 12.37 33.83 -4.21
N GLY A 124 12.02 32.73 -4.91
CA GLY A 124 12.87 31.56 -5.03
C GLY A 124 12.66 30.47 -3.97
N GLY A 125 11.59 30.55 -3.16
CA GLY A 125 11.27 29.54 -2.13
C GLY A 125 10.63 28.24 -2.63
N LEU A 126 10.27 28.15 -3.92
CA LEU A 126 9.68 26.92 -4.47
C LEU A 126 10.73 25.82 -4.60
N VAL A 127 10.51 24.72 -3.92
CA VAL A 127 11.33 23.54 -4.06
C VAL A 127 10.78 22.71 -5.22
N LEU A 128 11.58 22.60 -6.28
CA LEU A 128 11.26 21.74 -7.40
C LEU A 128 11.60 20.28 -7.09
N PRO A 129 10.88 19.31 -7.64
CA PRO A 129 11.21 17.90 -7.47
C PRO A 129 12.54 17.60 -8.18
N LYS A 130 13.41 16.84 -7.50
CA LYS A 130 14.62 16.28 -8.11
C LYS A 130 14.28 15.04 -8.93
N TYR A 131 13.26 14.29 -8.46
CA TYR A 131 12.80 13.08 -9.13
C TYR A 131 11.27 13.05 -9.21
N PHE A 132 10.78 12.49 -10.33
CA PHE A 132 9.41 12.02 -10.45
C PHE A 132 9.31 10.55 -10.05
N VAL A 133 8.24 10.21 -9.33
CA VAL A 133 7.90 8.83 -8.96
C VAL A 133 6.72 8.37 -9.79
N TYR A 134 6.89 7.24 -10.46
CA TYR A 134 5.84 6.52 -11.15
C TYR A 134 5.67 5.17 -10.48
N ALA A 135 4.45 4.76 -10.24
CA ALA A 135 4.14 3.44 -9.70
C ALA A 135 3.15 2.71 -10.60
N GLU A 136 3.32 1.41 -10.72
CA GLU A 136 2.48 0.56 -11.54
C GLU A 136 2.16 -0.74 -10.82
N LEU A 137 0.87 -1.06 -10.74
CA LEU A 137 0.39 -2.38 -10.38
C LEU A 137 0.47 -3.27 -11.62
N TYR A 138 1.44 -4.19 -11.66
CA TYR A 138 1.69 -5.03 -12.84
C TYR A 138 1.26 -6.49 -12.65
N GLU A 139 1.00 -6.91 -11.41
CA GLU A 139 0.53 -8.26 -11.09
C GLU A 139 -0.56 -8.20 -10.02
N PHE A 140 -1.67 -8.86 -10.30
CA PHE A 140 -2.74 -9.06 -9.35
C PHE A 140 -3.40 -10.41 -9.64
N SER A 141 -3.39 -11.30 -8.67
CA SER A 141 -4.07 -12.58 -8.79
C SER A 141 -4.67 -13.01 -7.46
N THR A 142 -5.83 -13.63 -7.53
CA THR A 142 -6.49 -14.25 -6.39
C THR A 142 -6.80 -15.71 -6.77
N SER A 143 -6.46 -16.64 -5.89
CA SER A 143 -6.78 -18.05 -6.03
C SER A 143 -7.50 -18.56 -4.81
N LYS A 144 -8.45 -19.49 -5.05
CA LYS A 144 -9.19 -20.19 -4.02
C LYS A 144 -8.93 -21.68 -4.19
N GLU A 145 -8.33 -22.29 -3.18
CA GLU A 145 -8.09 -23.74 -3.14
C GLU A 145 -9.00 -24.35 -2.09
N GLU A 146 -9.66 -25.45 -2.47
CA GLU A 146 -10.53 -26.22 -1.59
C GLU A 146 -9.94 -27.62 -1.37
N LEU A 147 -9.60 -27.94 -0.13
CA LEU A 147 -9.13 -29.26 0.28
C LEU A 147 -10.23 -29.96 1.08
N VAL A 148 -10.83 -31.01 0.47
CA VAL A 148 -11.84 -31.84 1.12
C VAL A 148 -11.16 -33.04 1.79
N ASN A 149 -11.14 -33.08 3.10
CA ASN A 149 -10.55 -34.16 3.88
C ASN A 149 -11.65 -34.84 4.72
N LYS A 150 -12.20 -35.95 4.22
CA LYS A 150 -13.23 -36.83 4.83
C LYS A 150 -14.45 -36.13 5.49
N ALA A 151 -14.27 -35.23 6.40
CA ALA A 151 -15.34 -34.52 7.12
C ALA A 151 -15.09 -33.00 7.25
N ASN A 152 -13.92 -32.52 6.83
CA ASN A 152 -13.54 -31.12 6.92
C ASN A 152 -13.25 -30.57 5.54
N VAL A 153 -13.80 -29.40 5.25
CA VAL A 153 -13.46 -28.60 4.06
C VAL A 153 -12.56 -27.47 4.52
N GLU A 154 -11.33 -27.45 4.03
CA GLU A 154 -10.38 -26.38 4.24
C GLU A 154 -10.33 -25.50 2.99
N LEU A 155 -10.62 -24.23 3.14
CA LEU A 155 -10.56 -23.23 2.08
C LEU A 155 -9.31 -22.37 2.27
N THR A 156 -8.49 -22.27 1.24
CA THR A 156 -7.33 -21.37 1.24
C THR A 156 -7.51 -20.32 0.15
N ASN A 157 -7.62 -19.07 0.55
CA ASN A 157 -7.63 -17.91 -0.36
C ASN A 157 -6.23 -17.32 -0.39
N THR A 158 -5.63 -17.25 -1.56
CA THR A 158 -4.31 -16.64 -1.76
C THR A 158 -4.43 -15.43 -2.66
N THR A 159 -3.82 -14.32 -2.26
CA THR A 159 -3.71 -13.10 -3.06
C THR A 159 -2.25 -12.79 -3.30
N ILE A 160 -1.90 -12.50 -4.55
CA ILE A 160 -0.58 -12.04 -4.99
C ILE A 160 -0.75 -10.66 -5.62
N VAL A 161 0.09 -9.71 -5.19
CA VAL A 161 0.12 -8.34 -5.71
C VAL A 161 1.55 -7.99 -6.06
N GLY A 162 1.76 -7.42 -7.24
CA GLY A 162 3.07 -6.96 -7.70
C GLY A 162 3.06 -5.47 -8.07
N PHE A 163 3.96 -4.71 -7.45
CA PHE A 163 4.20 -3.31 -7.75
C PHE A 163 5.58 -3.08 -8.33
N GLN A 164 5.64 -2.17 -9.29
CA GLN A 164 6.85 -1.61 -9.84
C GLN A 164 6.88 -0.11 -9.57
N ILE A 165 8.00 0.40 -9.05
CA ILE A 165 8.21 1.83 -8.81
C ILE A 165 9.40 2.29 -9.64
N ARG A 166 9.24 3.44 -10.32
CA ARG A 166 10.29 4.13 -11.07
C ARG A 166 10.58 5.47 -10.43
N LEU A 167 11.85 5.75 -10.20
CA LEU A 167 12.37 7.04 -9.78
C LEU A 167 13.09 7.65 -10.98
N VAL A 168 12.53 8.71 -11.56
CA VAL A 168 13.01 9.35 -12.79
C VAL A 168 13.64 10.69 -12.46
N SER A 169 14.91 10.89 -12.83
CA SER A 169 15.58 12.18 -12.68
C SER A 169 14.93 13.24 -13.59
N VAL A 170 14.50 14.34 -12.99
CA VAL A 170 13.92 15.46 -13.73
C VAL A 170 14.96 16.12 -14.65
N GLU A 171 16.22 16.14 -14.23
CA GLU A 171 17.31 16.78 -14.95
C GLU A 171 17.78 15.96 -16.17
N THR A 172 17.95 14.64 -15.99
CA THR A 172 18.59 13.79 -17.02
C THR A 172 17.63 12.86 -17.77
N GLY A 173 16.44 12.62 -17.20
CA GLY A 173 15.50 11.62 -17.70
C GLY A 173 15.93 10.17 -17.43
N GLU A 174 17.09 9.95 -16.79
CA GLU A 174 17.50 8.62 -16.35
C GLU A 174 16.55 8.12 -15.25
N PHE A 175 16.44 6.81 -15.11
CA PHE A 175 15.57 6.24 -14.08
C PHE A 175 16.15 5.03 -13.38
N ILE A 176 15.69 4.84 -12.17
CA ILE A 176 15.87 3.62 -11.37
C ILE A 176 14.51 2.95 -11.25
N ILE A 177 14.48 1.65 -11.44
CA ILE A 177 13.29 0.82 -11.32
C ILE A 177 13.47 -0.20 -10.21
N ALA A 178 12.43 -0.45 -9.45
CA ALA A 178 12.38 -1.51 -8.46
C ALA A 178 10.99 -2.13 -8.40
N SER A 179 10.94 -3.42 -8.14
CA SER A 179 9.69 -4.15 -8.01
C SER A 179 9.61 -4.81 -6.64
N GLY A 180 8.39 -5.05 -6.19
CA GLY A 180 8.06 -5.82 -5.01
C GLY A 180 6.85 -6.70 -5.23
N LEU A 181 6.88 -7.91 -4.66
CA LEU A 181 5.77 -8.84 -4.63
C LEU A 181 5.28 -9.01 -3.20
N GLY A 182 3.96 -8.98 -3.02
CA GLY A 182 3.29 -9.32 -1.78
C GLY A 182 2.40 -10.53 -1.98
N LYS A 183 2.55 -11.53 -1.11
CA LYS A 183 1.68 -12.71 -1.08
C LYS A 183 1.08 -12.85 0.31
N THR A 184 -0.22 -13.10 0.35
CA THR A 184 -0.96 -13.38 1.58
C THR A 184 -1.90 -14.54 1.33
N SER A 185 -1.96 -15.48 2.27
CA SER A 185 -2.88 -16.60 2.23
C SER A 185 -3.72 -16.61 3.51
N GLN A 186 -5.02 -16.84 3.35
CA GLN A 186 -5.96 -16.97 4.45
C GLN A 186 -6.59 -18.35 4.39
N LYS A 187 -6.53 -19.08 5.50
CA LYS A 187 -7.18 -20.39 5.64
C LYS A 187 -8.44 -20.26 6.48
N GLY A 188 -9.51 -20.88 6.05
CA GLY A 188 -10.79 -20.94 6.77
C GLY A 188 -11.37 -22.35 6.76
N LEU A 189 -12.05 -22.71 7.84
CA LEU A 189 -12.86 -23.92 7.92
C LEU A 189 -14.32 -23.53 7.65
N GLY A 190 -14.90 -24.06 6.57
CA GLY A 190 -16.31 -23.83 6.24
C GLY A 190 -16.53 -22.99 4.96
N PHE A 191 -17.79 -22.88 4.58
CA PHE A 191 -18.21 -22.10 3.43
C PHE A 191 -18.23 -20.61 3.81
N PHE A 192 -17.26 -19.85 3.33
CA PHE A 192 -17.28 -18.41 3.40
C PHE A 192 -17.50 -17.84 1.99
N ASP A 193 -18.49 -16.97 1.87
CA ASP A 193 -18.54 -16.06 0.72
C ASP A 193 -17.25 -15.24 0.69
N VAL A 194 -16.66 -15.11 -0.51
CA VAL A 194 -15.53 -14.21 -0.72
C VAL A 194 -16.04 -12.80 -0.43
N PRO A 195 -15.55 -12.11 0.60
CA PRO A 195 -15.96 -10.73 0.80
C PRO A 195 -15.62 -9.90 -0.43
N ASP A 196 -16.46 -8.95 -0.76
CA ASP A 196 -16.15 -7.92 -1.74
C ASP A 196 -14.75 -7.37 -1.47
N MET A 197 -13.99 -7.10 -2.55
CA MET A 197 -12.59 -6.68 -2.47
C MET A 197 -12.47 -5.37 -1.69
N GLU A 198 -12.42 -5.46 -0.37
CA GLU A 198 -12.01 -4.35 0.48
C GLU A 198 -10.49 -4.37 0.62
N PHE A 199 -9.84 -3.29 0.18
CA PHE A 199 -8.38 -3.16 0.19
C PHE A 199 -7.78 -3.00 1.58
N ASP A 200 -8.59 -2.85 2.64
CA ASP A 200 -8.09 -2.45 3.95
C ASP A 200 -7.74 -3.65 4.81
N GLU A 201 -8.39 -4.45 5.37
CA GLU A 201 -7.95 -5.52 6.29
C GLU A 201 -7.94 -6.92 5.64
N SER A 202 -8.20 -6.98 4.34
CA SER A 202 -8.28 -8.22 3.57
C SER A 202 -6.88 -8.75 3.19
N THR A 203 -6.84 -9.98 2.66
CA THR A 203 -5.62 -10.54 2.04
C THR A 203 -5.06 -9.64 0.94
N VAL A 204 -5.92 -8.89 0.24
CA VAL A 204 -5.56 -7.93 -0.79
C VAL A 204 -4.79 -6.76 -0.17
N GLY A 205 -5.33 -6.13 0.89
CA GLY A 205 -4.67 -5.02 1.58
C GLY A 205 -3.30 -5.40 2.11
N MET A 206 -3.18 -6.55 2.78
CA MET A 206 -1.91 -7.05 3.30
C MET A 206 -0.90 -7.39 2.18
N SER A 207 -1.33 -8.00 1.08
CA SER A 207 -0.46 -8.30 -0.06
C SER A 207 0.03 -7.01 -0.73
N THR A 208 -0.86 -6.03 -0.87
CA THR A 208 -0.54 -4.71 -1.41
C THR A 208 0.50 -3.99 -0.55
N GLN A 209 0.30 -3.96 0.77
CA GLN A 209 1.25 -3.36 1.70
C GLN A 209 2.64 -3.98 1.57
N LYS A 210 2.73 -5.31 1.61
CA LYS A 210 4.00 -6.03 1.46
C LYS A 210 4.68 -5.79 0.11
N ALA A 211 3.91 -5.74 -0.98
CA ALA A 211 4.43 -5.44 -2.31
C ALA A 211 5.04 -4.04 -2.37
N LEU A 212 4.32 -3.04 -1.83
CA LEU A 212 4.78 -1.66 -1.80
C LEU A 212 6.00 -1.47 -0.89
N GLU A 213 6.02 -2.05 0.31
CA GLU A 213 7.18 -2.01 1.20
C GLU A 213 8.42 -2.61 0.53
N THR A 214 8.28 -3.80 -0.06
CA THR A 214 9.37 -4.47 -0.77
C THR A 214 9.89 -3.64 -1.95
N ALA A 215 8.97 -3.06 -2.76
CA ALA A 215 9.35 -2.20 -3.88
C ALA A 215 10.08 -0.94 -3.41
N THR A 216 9.59 -0.30 -2.34
CA THR A 216 10.20 0.91 -1.76
C THR A 216 11.61 0.62 -1.24
N VAL A 217 11.79 -0.43 -0.46
CA VAL A 217 13.11 -0.83 0.07
C VAL A 217 14.08 -1.14 -1.05
N ASN A 218 13.63 -1.90 -2.07
CA ASN A 218 14.44 -2.21 -3.24
C ASN A 218 14.85 -0.94 -4.02
N LEU A 219 13.92 0.04 -4.14
CA LEU A 219 14.19 1.31 -4.80
C LEU A 219 15.29 2.10 -4.07
N ILE A 220 15.13 2.27 -2.76
CA ILE A 220 16.10 3.01 -1.92
C ILE A 220 17.47 2.36 -2.00
N GLN A 221 17.56 1.04 -1.83
CA GLN A 221 18.84 0.33 -1.92
C GLN A 221 19.50 0.45 -3.30
N ARG A 222 18.72 0.50 -4.38
CA ARG A 222 19.24 0.74 -5.74
C ARG A 222 19.68 2.19 -5.92
N ALA A 223 18.92 3.15 -5.40
CA ALA A 223 19.22 4.56 -5.47
C ALA A 223 20.51 4.89 -4.70
N GLN A 224 20.67 4.36 -3.48
CA GLN A 224 21.91 4.49 -2.69
C GLN A 224 23.12 3.91 -3.42
N ARG A 225 23.00 2.70 -3.99
CA ARG A 225 24.12 2.08 -4.76
C ARG A 225 24.53 2.89 -5.99
N ARG A 226 23.64 3.72 -6.54
CA ARG A 226 23.92 4.59 -7.69
C ARG A 226 24.30 6.02 -7.26
N GLY A 227 24.33 6.32 -5.97
CA GLY A 227 24.64 7.67 -5.46
C GLY A 227 23.54 8.71 -5.75
N TRP A 228 22.27 8.27 -5.84
CA TRP A 228 21.13 9.17 -6.03
C TRP A 228 20.56 9.66 -4.69
N LEU A 229 20.76 8.85 -3.63
CA LEU A 229 20.40 9.11 -2.23
C LEU A 229 21.60 8.93 -1.32
#